data_7c5489842ede9b97cc18d5d645f8227f
#
_entry.id   7c5489842ede9b97cc18d5d645f8227f
#
_cell.length_a   1.000
_cell.length_b   1.000
_cell.length_c   1.000
_cell.angle_alpha   90.00
_cell.angle_beta   90.00
_cell.angle_gamma   90.00
#
_symmetry.space_group_name_H-M   'P 1'
#
loop_
_entity.id
_entity.type
_entity.pdbx_description
1 polymer ?
#
loop_
_entity_poly.entity_id
_entity_poly.type
_entity_poly.pdbx_seq_one_letter_code
_entity_poly.pdbx_strand_id
1 'polypeptide(L)'
;MQKLFSTLALGLLASTFSYANQNTLEKNLKANYPEIPMQVIGETPIKKIYTVQVGDGLVYTDENARYFFVGNLVDFKNKENLTAKQEQELNKIDVSKLPLDQAIKHVKGNGERIMYVFSDPDCPYCKKLEQAMTSIDNVTIYLFLYPVRNLHPNAETAAQQIWCSSNRYEAWEDYMINAQSPDSSNHCENPIEKNIQLGRTLKVAGTPTIFLKDGQRITGGRDADEIEALLK
;
A
#
# COMPACT_ATOMS: atom_id res chain seq x y z
N MET A 1 19.59 -22.66 -61.12
CA MET A 1 18.44 -22.15 -60.32
C MET A 1 18.90 -21.92 -58.88
N GLN A 2 19.38 -20.72 -58.60
CA GLN A 2 19.91 -20.33 -57.28
C GLN A 2 18.82 -19.46 -56.60
N LYS A 3 18.24 -19.95 -55.51
CA LYS A 3 17.29 -19.16 -54.71
C LYS A 3 18.06 -18.43 -53.61
N LEU A 4 18.08 -17.10 -53.74
CA LEU A 4 18.52 -16.18 -52.66
C LEU A 4 17.55 -16.26 -51.50
N PHE A 5 18.05 -16.61 -50.30
CA PHE A 5 17.39 -16.37 -49.04
C PHE A 5 17.84 -14.99 -48.53
N SER A 6 16.94 -14.02 -48.60
CA SER A 6 17.10 -12.72 -47.94
C SER A 6 16.57 -12.84 -46.53
N THR A 7 17.44 -12.95 -45.54
CA THR A 7 17.09 -12.93 -44.13
C THR A 7 16.88 -11.48 -43.67
N LEU A 8 15.65 -11.19 -43.30
CA LEU A 8 15.22 -9.92 -42.75
C LEU A 8 15.70 -9.81 -41.28
N ALA A 9 16.77 -9.03 -41.06
CA ALA A 9 17.22 -8.63 -39.73
C ALA A 9 16.61 -7.24 -39.39
N LEU A 10 15.38 -7.24 -38.87
CA LEU A 10 14.76 -6.02 -38.39
C LEU A 10 14.11 -6.35 -37.04
N GLY A 11 14.66 -5.86 -35.94
CA GLY A 11 13.98 -6.00 -34.66
C GLY A 11 14.77 -5.79 -33.37
N LEU A 12 15.99 -5.21 -33.37
CA LEU A 12 16.80 -5.10 -32.14
C LEU A 12 17.36 -3.69 -31.82
N LEU A 13 16.88 -2.64 -32.49
CA LEU A 13 17.45 -1.29 -32.31
C LEU A 13 16.66 -0.35 -31.39
N ALA A 14 15.46 -0.70 -30.98
CA ALA A 14 14.62 0.23 -30.20
C ALA A 14 14.89 0.20 -28.68
N SER A 15 15.41 -0.91 -28.13
CA SER A 15 15.62 -1.06 -26.69
C SER A 15 16.93 -0.43 -26.18
N THR A 16 17.93 -0.28 -27.02
CA THR A 16 19.25 0.23 -26.61
C THR A 16 19.31 1.74 -26.40
N PHE A 17 18.46 2.51 -27.09
CA PHE A 17 18.43 3.97 -26.95
C PHE A 17 17.79 4.44 -25.62
N SER A 18 16.81 3.70 -25.11
CA SER A 18 16.14 4.07 -23.84
C SER A 18 17.08 3.88 -22.65
N TYR A 19 17.87 2.82 -22.62
CA TYR A 19 18.86 2.56 -21.56
C TYR A 19 20.03 3.58 -21.55
N ALA A 20 20.49 4.04 -22.72
CA ALA A 20 21.58 5.00 -22.80
C ALA A 20 21.18 6.37 -22.19
N ASN A 21 19.96 6.83 -22.44
CA ASN A 21 19.46 8.10 -21.93
C ASN A 21 19.16 8.04 -20.42
N GLN A 22 18.66 6.91 -19.92
CA GLN A 22 18.45 6.70 -18.48
C GLN A 22 19.77 6.75 -17.71
N ASN A 23 20.82 6.10 -18.19
CA ASN A 23 22.17 6.15 -17.60
C ASN A 23 22.72 7.58 -17.57
N THR A 24 22.45 8.39 -18.61
CA THR A 24 22.84 9.81 -18.65
C THR A 24 22.12 10.60 -17.57
N LEU A 25 20.80 10.40 -17.42
CA LEU A 25 20.01 11.03 -16.36
C LEU A 25 20.55 10.66 -14.97
N GLU A 26 20.78 9.37 -14.67
CA GLU A 26 21.34 8.93 -13.38
C GLU A 26 22.67 9.60 -13.05
N LYS A 27 23.56 9.73 -14.05
CA LYS A 27 24.84 10.42 -13.91
C LYS A 27 24.64 11.89 -13.60
N ASN A 28 23.75 12.57 -14.31
CA ASN A 28 23.46 13.99 -14.12
C ASN A 28 22.81 14.28 -12.75
N LEU A 29 21.88 13.41 -12.31
CA LEU A 29 21.28 13.51 -10.98
C LEU A 29 22.34 13.42 -9.87
N LYS A 30 23.23 12.42 -9.95
CA LYS A 30 24.31 12.24 -8.97
C LYS A 30 25.30 13.39 -8.97
N ALA A 31 25.61 13.97 -10.15
CA ALA A 31 26.54 15.07 -10.29
C ALA A 31 25.95 16.39 -9.79
N ASN A 32 24.69 16.67 -10.10
CA ASN A 32 24.05 17.95 -9.79
C ASN A 32 23.46 17.99 -8.38
N TYR A 33 23.06 16.82 -7.81
CA TYR A 33 22.32 16.71 -6.54
C TYR A 33 22.86 15.58 -5.67
N PRO A 34 24.16 15.55 -5.32
CA PRO A 34 24.79 14.42 -4.62
C PRO A 34 24.20 14.15 -3.24
N GLU A 35 23.63 15.17 -2.57
CA GLU A 35 23.06 15.06 -1.21
C GLU A 35 21.59 14.61 -1.21
N ILE A 36 20.93 14.56 -2.38
CA ILE A 36 19.53 14.22 -2.46
C ILE A 36 19.40 12.79 -3.01
N PRO A 37 18.85 11.83 -2.23
CA PRO A 37 18.62 10.49 -2.73
C PRO A 37 17.52 10.53 -3.80
N MET A 38 17.91 10.27 -5.04
CA MET A 38 17.04 10.24 -6.22
C MET A 38 17.19 8.89 -6.93
N GLN A 39 16.08 8.31 -7.33
CA GLN A 39 16.04 7.06 -8.10
C GLN A 39 15.27 7.27 -9.40
N VAL A 40 15.88 6.96 -10.53
CA VAL A 40 15.18 6.94 -11.82
C VAL A 40 14.28 5.72 -11.87
N ILE A 41 12.99 5.92 -12.07
CA ILE A 41 11.98 4.85 -12.14
C ILE A 41 11.82 4.38 -13.60
N GLY A 42 11.82 5.32 -14.55
CA GLY A 42 11.72 5.01 -15.97
C GLY A 42 11.23 6.18 -16.81
N GLU A 43 11.16 5.97 -18.12
CA GLU A 43 10.63 6.96 -19.06
C GLU A 43 9.10 7.00 -18.99
N THR A 44 8.52 8.19 -19.04
CA THR A 44 7.07 8.39 -19.11
C THR A 44 6.56 8.13 -20.53
N PRO A 45 5.24 8.10 -20.77
CA PRO A 45 4.69 8.10 -22.14
C PRO A 45 5.08 9.35 -22.96
N ILE A 46 5.54 10.41 -22.32
CA ILE A 46 6.10 11.59 -22.98
C ILE A 46 7.59 11.33 -23.22
N LYS A 47 7.97 11.19 -24.49
CA LYS A 47 9.37 10.91 -24.88
C LYS A 47 10.36 11.87 -24.20
N LYS A 48 11.47 11.32 -23.70
CA LYS A 48 12.57 12.05 -23.04
C LYS A 48 12.18 12.72 -21.70
N ILE A 49 11.01 12.40 -21.17
CA ILE A 49 10.63 12.79 -19.81
C ILE A 49 10.63 11.53 -18.95
N TYR A 50 11.31 11.58 -17.84
CA TYR A 50 11.54 10.47 -16.92
C TYR A 50 10.87 10.74 -15.58
N THR A 51 10.36 9.68 -14.97
CA THR A 51 9.90 9.68 -13.58
C THR A 51 11.11 9.45 -12.68
N VAL A 52 11.27 10.30 -11.68
CA VAL A 52 12.31 10.20 -10.66
C VAL A 52 11.64 10.19 -9.30
N GLN A 53 11.99 9.21 -8.48
CA GLN A 53 11.56 9.17 -7.08
C GLN A 53 12.50 10.03 -6.23
N VAL A 54 11.91 10.92 -5.42
CA VAL A 54 12.61 11.79 -4.47
C VAL A 54 11.92 11.65 -3.12
N GLY A 55 12.56 10.98 -2.17
CA GLY A 55 11.90 10.58 -0.93
C GLY A 55 10.69 9.67 -1.20
N ASP A 56 9.53 10.04 -0.71
CA ASP A 56 8.27 9.29 -0.91
C ASP A 56 7.44 9.78 -2.11
N GLY A 57 7.88 10.82 -2.83
CA GLY A 57 7.17 11.42 -3.97
C GLY A 57 7.81 11.14 -5.32
N LEU A 58 7.05 11.43 -6.39
CA LEU A 58 7.51 11.35 -7.76
C LEU A 58 7.59 12.74 -8.39
N VAL A 59 8.65 12.95 -9.17
CA VAL A 59 8.88 14.15 -9.96
C VAL A 59 9.27 13.74 -11.39
N TYR A 60 9.19 14.68 -12.33
CA TYR A 60 9.49 14.44 -13.73
C TYR A 60 10.58 15.38 -14.22
N THR A 61 11.49 14.87 -15.04
CA THR A 61 12.59 15.67 -15.60
C THR A 61 13.06 15.10 -16.94
N ASP A 62 13.83 15.86 -17.67
CA ASP A 62 14.56 15.41 -18.86
C ASP A 62 15.93 14.78 -18.48
N GLU A 63 16.69 14.31 -19.47
CA GLU A 63 18.01 13.72 -19.26
C GLU A 63 19.05 14.67 -18.64
N ASN A 64 18.83 16.01 -18.75
CA ASN A 64 19.74 17.01 -18.21
C ASN A 64 19.56 17.25 -16.72
N ALA A 65 18.42 16.85 -16.14
CA ALA A 65 18.09 17.02 -14.72
C ALA A 65 18.26 18.47 -14.21
N ARG A 66 17.90 19.45 -15.05
CA ARG A 66 17.97 20.87 -14.66
C ARG A 66 16.65 21.40 -14.14
N TYR A 67 15.54 21.00 -14.76
CA TYR A 67 14.20 21.43 -14.40
C TYR A 67 13.35 20.22 -14.03
N PHE A 68 12.54 20.36 -12.99
CA PHE A 68 11.67 19.31 -12.51
C PHE A 68 10.21 19.77 -12.55
N PHE A 69 9.35 18.90 -13.02
CA PHE A 69 7.90 19.05 -12.90
C PHE A 69 7.46 18.31 -11.63
N VAL A 70 6.73 19.02 -10.77
CA VAL A 70 6.16 18.48 -9.53
C VAL A 70 4.64 18.45 -9.68
N GLY A 71 4.02 17.32 -9.50
CA GLY A 71 2.58 17.15 -9.64
C GLY A 71 2.21 15.84 -10.32
N ASN A 72 0.95 15.76 -10.80
CA ASN A 72 0.42 14.54 -11.39
C ASN A 72 0.56 14.55 -12.93
N LEU A 73 1.05 13.45 -13.47
CA LEU A 73 0.95 13.11 -14.88
C LEU A 73 -0.36 12.35 -15.09
N VAL A 74 -1.29 12.93 -15.84
CA VAL A 74 -2.63 12.38 -16.07
C VAL A 74 -2.84 12.14 -17.55
N ASP A 75 -3.24 10.92 -17.91
CA ASP A 75 -3.74 10.59 -19.22
C ASP A 75 -5.23 10.96 -19.29
N PHE A 76 -5.53 12.12 -19.85
CA PHE A 76 -6.91 12.61 -19.98
C PHE A 76 -7.77 11.75 -20.91
N LYS A 77 -7.17 11.09 -21.91
CA LYS A 77 -7.90 10.23 -22.84
C LYS A 77 -8.44 8.99 -22.14
N ASN A 78 -7.61 8.38 -21.30
CA ASN A 78 -7.96 7.17 -20.56
C ASN A 78 -8.47 7.48 -19.14
N LYS A 79 -8.51 8.75 -18.73
CA LYS A 79 -8.89 9.21 -17.38
C LYS A 79 -8.06 8.55 -16.28
N GLU A 80 -6.77 8.31 -16.55
CA GLU A 80 -5.85 7.62 -15.64
C GLU A 80 -4.82 8.59 -15.05
N ASN A 81 -4.67 8.59 -13.74
CA ASN A 81 -3.57 9.28 -13.06
C ASN A 81 -2.35 8.35 -12.99
N LEU A 82 -1.42 8.56 -13.92
CA LEU A 82 -0.22 7.72 -14.05
C LEU A 82 0.73 7.88 -12.86
N THR A 83 0.78 9.07 -12.26
CA THR A 83 1.56 9.30 -11.03
C THR A 83 1.03 8.46 -9.89
N ALA A 84 -0.26 8.56 -9.59
CA ALA A 84 -0.90 7.81 -8.51
C ALA A 84 -0.76 6.29 -8.70
N LYS A 85 -0.90 5.80 -9.94
CA LYS A 85 -0.69 4.40 -10.28
C LYS A 85 0.74 3.95 -9.99
N GLN A 86 1.72 4.73 -10.38
CA GLN A 86 3.13 4.41 -10.16
C GLN A 86 3.50 4.49 -8.68
N GLU A 87 2.98 5.47 -7.94
CA GLU A 87 3.13 5.55 -6.48
C GLU A 87 2.52 4.34 -5.78
N GLN A 88 1.36 3.86 -6.21
CA GLN A 88 0.74 2.63 -5.69
C GLN A 88 1.65 1.42 -5.90
N GLU A 89 2.21 1.24 -7.11
CA GLU A 89 3.12 0.13 -7.40
C GLU A 89 4.41 0.19 -6.55
N LEU A 90 5.02 1.37 -6.42
CA LEU A 90 6.23 1.58 -5.63
C LEU A 90 6.02 1.39 -4.11
N ASN A 91 4.79 1.60 -3.65
CA ASN A 91 4.42 1.47 -2.23
C ASN A 91 3.82 0.10 -1.87
N LYS A 92 3.80 -0.86 -2.80
CA LYS A 92 3.40 -2.23 -2.50
C LYS A 92 4.33 -2.87 -1.48
N ILE A 93 3.74 -3.68 -0.62
CA ILE A 93 4.51 -4.50 0.33
C ILE A 93 4.52 -5.97 -0.09
N ASP A 94 5.50 -6.70 0.38
CA ASP A 94 5.51 -8.16 0.28
C ASP A 94 4.66 -8.75 1.42
N VAL A 95 3.39 -9.02 1.13
CA VAL A 95 2.43 -9.55 2.12
C VAL A 95 2.80 -10.94 2.63
N SER A 96 3.65 -11.69 1.92
CA SER A 96 4.13 -13.00 2.38
C SER A 96 5.02 -12.92 3.62
N LYS A 97 5.56 -11.73 3.91
CA LYS A 97 6.40 -11.46 5.09
C LYS A 97 5.62 -10.95 6.30
N LEU A 98 4.31 -10.79 6.19
CA LEU A 98 3.50 -10.37 7.33
C LEU A 98 3.43 -11.47 8.39
N PRO A 99 3.66 -11.15 9.68
CA PRO A 99 3.58 -12.10 10.79
C PRO A 99 2.10 -12.35 11.15
N LEU A 100 1.47 -13.30 10.46
CA LEU A 100 0.02 -13.54 10.57
C LEU A 100 -0.41 -14.05 11.95
N ASP A 101 0.52 -14.58 12.76
CA ASP A 101 0.31 -14.94 14.16
C ASP A 101 0.06 -13.74 15.07
N GLN A 102 0.40 -12.53 14.62
CA GLN A 102 0.14 -11.26 15.30
C GLN A 102 -1.20 -10.62 14.89
N ALA A 103 -1.93 -11.24 13.99
CA ALA A 103 -3.22 -10.74 13.50
C ALA A 103 -4.39 -11.56 14.05
N ILE A 104 -5.52 -10.91 14.23
CA ILE A 104 -6.81 -11.59 14.42
C ILE A 104 -7.29 -12.02 13.03
N LYS A 105 -7.42 -13.33 12.83
CA LYS A 105 -7.94 -13.87 11.58
C LYS A 105 -9.44 -14.03 11.65
N HIS A 106 -10.15 -13.47 10.69
CA HIS A 106 -11.58 -13.67 10.49
C HIS A 106 -11.88 -14.11 9.06
N VAL A 107 -12.76 -15.08 8.90
CA VAL A 107 -13.16 -15.64 7.60
C VAL A 107 -14.65 -15.50 7.43
N LYS A 108 -15.08 -14.83 6.37
CA LYS A 108 -16.48 -14.70 5.96
C LYS A 108 -16.68 -15.47 4.65
N GLY A 109 -17.78 -16.23 4.58
CA GLY A 109 -18.08 -17.04 3.41
C GLY A 109 -16.97 -18.06 3.08
N ASN A 110 -16.55 -18.12 1.82
CA ASN A 110 -15.48 -19.03 1.37
C ASN A 110 -14.06 -18.52 1.69
N GLY A 111 -13.92 -17.25 2.12
CA GLY A 111 -12.63 -16.65 2.51
C GLY A 111 -11.61 -16.48 1.38
N GLU A 112 -12.03 -16.53 0.11
CA GLU A 112 -11.11 -16.59 -1.05
C GLU A 112 -10.34 -15.28 -1.26
N ARG A 113 -11.00 -14.14 -1.03
CA ARG A 113 -10.40 -12.82 -1.13
C ARG A 113 -9.67 -12.51 0.17
N ILE A 114 -8.51 -11.87 0.10
CA ILE A 114 -7.67 -11.64 1.28
C ILE A 114 -7.38 -10.15 1.44
N MET A 115 -7.50 -9.66 2.68
CA MET A 115 -7.06 -8.34 3.06
C MET A 115 -6.36 -8.35 4.43
N TYR A 116 -5.41 -7.44 4.58
CA TYR A 116 -4.66 -7.23 5.81
C TYR A 116 -4.94 -5.81 6.30
N VAL A 117 -5.48 -5.67 7.50
CA VAL A 117 -6.00 -4.40 8.00
C VAL A 117 -5.25 -3.98 9.25
N PHE A 118 -4.61 -2.81 9.22
CA PHE A 118 -4.09 -2.14 10.41
C PHE A 118 -5.16 -1.18 10.92
N SER A 119 -5.70 -1.47 12.09
CA SER A 119 -6.88 -0.78 12.62
C SER A 119 -6.72 -0.42 14.08
N ASP A 120 -7.23 0.76 14.43
CA ASP A 120 -7.22 1.32 15.78
C ASP A 120 -8.63 1.26 16.37
N PRO A 121 -8.82 0.69 17.57
CA PRO A 121 -10.14 0.51 18.16
C PRO A 121 -10.88 1.84 18.41
N ASP A 122 -10.17 2.95 18.67
CA ASP A 122 -10.81 4.23 18.96
C ASP A 122 -10.92 5.14 17.71
N CYS A 123 -10.42 4.69 16.55
CA CYS A 123 -10.46 5.49 15.33
C CYS A 123 -11.86 5.48 14.69
N PRO A 124 -12.49 6.66 14.48
CA PRO A 124 -13.82 6.74 13.88
C PRO A 124 -13.86 6.25 12.42
N TYR A 125 -12.77 6.38 11.68
CA TYR A 125 -12.67 5.86 10.30
C TYR A 125 -12.53 4.33 10.28
N CYS A 126 -11.93 3.73 11.32
CA CYS A 126 -11.90 2.29 11.49
C CYS A 126 -13.31 1.75 11.80
N LYS A 127 -14.08 2.44 12.63
CA LYS A 127 -15.50 2.10 12.89
C LYS A 127 -16.34 2.12 11.61
N LYS A 128 -16.14 3.12 10.75
CA LYS A 128 -16.81 3.17 9.44
C LYS A 128 -16.41 2.02 8.54
N LEU A 129 -15.13 1.64 8.53
CA LEU A 129 -14.67 0.48 7.78
C LEU A 129 -15.35 -0.80 8.27
N GLU A 130 -15.40 -1.04 9.59
CA GLU A 130 -16.06 -2.23 10.14
C GLU A 130 -17.55 -2.28 9.79
N GLN A 131 -18.26 -1.16 9.85
CA GLN A 131 -19.65 -1.07 9.41
C GLN A 131 -19.79 -1.44 7.92
N ALA A 132 -18.92 -0.94 7.05
CA ALA A 132 -18.91 -1.31 5.63
C ALA A 132 -18.61 -2.80 5.44
N MET A 133 -17.68 -3.37 6.24
CA MET A 133 -17.29 -4.77 6.17
C MET A 133 -18.42 -5.75 6.57
N THR A 134 -19.48 -5.29 7.24
CA THR A 134 -20.63 -6.16 7.58
C THR A 134 -21.30 -6.75 6.33
N SER A 135 -21.35 -6.01 5.22
CA SER A 135 -21.96 -6.41 3.96
C SER A 135 -20.99 -7.14 2.99
N ILE A 136 -19.70 -7.17 3.31
CA ILE A 136 -18.69 -7.85 2.50
C ILE A 136 -18.65 -9.33 2.89
N ASP A 137 -18.66 -10.23 1.90
CA ASP A 137 -18.59 -11.68 2.08
C ASP A 137 -17.40 -12.28 1.31
N ASN A 138 -17.18 -13.60 1.44
CA ASN A 138 -16.12 -14.33 0.74
C ASN A 138 -14.72 -13.72 0.92
N VAL A 139 -14.38 -13.29 2.14
CA VAL A 139 -13.13 -12.62 2.47
C VAL A 139 -12.49 -13.20 3.72
N THR A 140 -11.16 -13.35 3.67
CA THR A 140 -10.31 -13.57 4.85
C THR A 140 -9.66 -12.25 5.25
N ILE A 141 -9.93 -11.80 6.46
CA ILE A 141 -9.39 -10.58 7.06
C ILE A 141 -8.30 -10.99 8.06
N TYR A 142 -7.12 -10.40 7.93
CA TYR A 142 -6.07 -10.42 8.93
C TYR A 142 -5.98 -9.02 9.57
N LEU A 143 -6.57 -8.89 10.75
CA LEU A 143 -6.66 -7.64 11.48
C LEU A 143 -5.46 -7.49 12.43
N PHE A 144 -4.60 -6.53 12.16
CA PHE A 144 -3.53 -6.10 13.04
C PHE A 144 -4.03 -4.95 13.91
N LEU A 145 -4.19 -5.17 15.20
CA LEU A 145 -4.54 -4.11 16.15
C LEU A 145 -3.38 -3.11 16.22
N TYR A 146 -3.64 -1.89 15.81
CA TYR A 146 -2.63 -0.83 15.64
C TYR A 146 -3.10 0.48 16.29
N PRO A 147 -3.02 0.58 17.63
CA PRO A 147 -3.42 1.78 18.36
C PRO A 147 -2.50 2.96 18.07
N VAL A 148 -3.07 4.11 17.71
CA VAL A 148 -2.34 5.36 17.46
C VAL A 148 -2.29 6.17 18.75
N ARG A 149 -1.36 5.82 19.63
CA ARG A 149 -1.24 6.32 21.02
C ARG A 149 -1.39 7.83 21.18
N ASN A 150 -0.83 8.61 20.25
CA ASN A 150 -0.85 10.07 20.34
C ASN A 150 -2.23 10.68 20.02
N LEU A 151 -3.09 9.96 19.32
CA LEU A 151 -4.44 10.40 18.96
C LEU A 151 -5.48 9.78 19.86
N HIS A 152 -5.30 8.54 20.28
CA HIS A 152 -6.27 7.73 21.01
C HIS A 152 -5.62 7.10 22.25
N PRO A 153 -5.58 7.82 23.39
CA PRO A 153 -4.83 7.36 24.58
C PRO A 153 -5.31 6.03 25.17
N ASN A 154 -6.58 5.67 24.98
CA ASN A 154 -7.17 4.44 25.51
C ASN A 154 -7.11 3.25 24.53
N ALA A 155 -6.81 3.50 23.26
CA ALA A 155 -6.86 2.51 22.20
C ALA A 155 -5.92 1.32 22.45
N GLU A 156 -4.76 1.53 23.08
CA GLU A 156 -3.83 0.45 23.40
C GLU A 156 -4.40 -0.52 24.42
N THR A 157 -5.01 0.01 25.49
CA THR A 157 -5.66 -0.81 26.53
C THR A 157 -6.81 -1.61 25.91
N ALA A 158 -7.65 -0.98 25.11
CA ALA A 158 -8.74 -1.66 24.41
C ALA A 158 -8.21 -2.76 23.46
N ALA A 159 -7.16 -2.46 22.68
CA ALA A 159 -6.53 -3.43 21.78
C ALA A 159 -5.98 -4.65 22.53
N GLN A 160 -5.32 -4.45 23.69
CA GLN A 160 -4.81 -5.55 24.52
C GLN A 160 -5.94 -6.41 25.07
N GLN A 161 -7.01 -5.80 25.59
CA GLN A 161 -8.17 -6.51 26.13
C GLN A 161 -8.92 -7.31 25.03
N ILE A 162 -9.10 -6.71 23.86
CA ILE A 162 -9.66 -7.39 22.68
C ILE A 162 -8.81 -8.60 22.29
N TRP A 163 -7.50 -8.43 22.21
CA TRP A 163 -6.59 -9.54 21.87
C TRP A 163 -6.66 -10.68 22.88
N CYS A 164 -6.81 -10.36 24.17
CA CYS A 164 -6.87 -11.32 25.26
C CYS A 164 -8.26 -11.93 25.50
N SER A 165 -9.26 -11.53 24.73
CA SER A 165 -10.60 -12.13 24.75
C SER A 165 -10.59 -13.53 24.19
N SER A 166 -11.48 -14.39 24.67
CA SER A 166 -11.64 -15.78 24.20
C SER A 166 -12.03 -15.85 22.73
N ASN A 167 -12.90 -14.95 22.28
CA ASN A 167 -13.22 -14.71 20.87
C ASN A 167 -12.80 -13.30 20.48
N ARG A 168 -11.60 -13.19 19.91
CA ARG A 168 -10.96 -11.91 19.59
C ARG A 168 -11.73 -11.07 18.57
N TYR A 169 -12.26 -11.72 17.53
CA TYR A 169 -12.96 -10.98 16.48
C TYR A 169 -14.33 -10.52 16.96
N GLU A 170 -15.05 -11.31 17.71
CA GLU A 170 -16.32 -10.92 18.34
C GLU A 170 -16.11 -9.72 19.29
N ALA A 171 -15.08 -9.76 20.14
CA ALA A 171 -14.75 -8.65 21.02
C ALA A 171 -14.34 -7.38 20.24
N TRP A 172 -13.70 -7.52 19.09
CA TRP A 172 -13.41 -6.42 18.17
C TRP A 172 -14.68 -5.85 17.57
N GLU A 173 -15.55 -6.71 17.02
CA GLU A 173 -16.82 -6.31 16.40
C GLU A 173 -17.74 -5.64 17.43
N ASP A 174 -17.86 -6.19 18.63
CA ASP A 174 -18.63 -5.61 19.73
C ASP A 174 -18.12 -4.21 20.09
N TYR A 175 -16.82 -4.03 20.18
CA TYR A 175 -16.23 -2.73 20.46
C TYR A 175 -16.46 -1.72 19.35
N MET A 176 -16.29 -2.12 18.10
CA MET A 176 -16.34 -1.24 16.94
C MET A 176 -17.76 -0.90 16.51
N ILE A 177 -18.68 -1.86 16.61
CA ILE A 177 -20.05 -1.72 16.08
C ILE A 177 -21.06 -1.51 17.21
N ASN A 178 -20.97 -2.32 18.26
CA ASN A 178 -21.96 -2.36 19.32
C ASN A 178 -21.61 -1.43 20.52
N ALA A 179 -20.46 -0.75 20.47
CA ALA A 179 -19.93 0.11 21.53
C ALA A 179 -19.81 -0.61 22.90
N GLN A 180 -19.58 -1.92 22.88
CA GLN A 180 -19.39 -2.74 24.07
C GLN A 180 -17.89 -2.79 24.40
N SER A 181 -17.53 -2.33 25.59
CA SER A 181 -16.12 -2.41 26.04
C SER A 181 -15.71 -3.86 26.29
N PRO A 182 -14.49 -4.27 25.90
CA PRO A 182 -13.97 -5.57 26.27
C PRO A 182 -13.82 -5.69 27.79
N ASP A 183 -13.78 -6.92 28.29
CA ASP A 183 -13.60 -7.18 29.71
C ASP A 183 -12.25 -6.64 30.18
N SER A 184 -12.28 -5.75 31.18
CA SER A 184 -11.09 -5.12 31.75
C SER A 184 -10.16 -6.11 32.48
N SER A 185 -10.65 -7.33 32.80
CA SER A 185 -9.84 -8.42 33.38
C SER A 185 -9.03 -9.19 32.33
N ASN A 186 -9.25 -8.98 31.03
CA ASN A 186 -8.54 -9.66 29.95
C ASN A 186 -7.09 -9.21 29.85
N HIS A 187 -6.19 -10.00 30.43
CA HIS A 187 -4.76 -9.78 30.37
C HIS A 187 -4.03 -11.04 29.90
N CYS A 188 -3.16 -10.87 28.91
CA CYS A 188 -2.33 -11.96 28.40
C CYS A 188 -1.10 -11.39 27.66
N GLU A 189 -0.19 -12.24 27.26
CA GLU A 189 0.84 -11.87 26.30
C GLU A 189 0.17 -11.50 24.95
N ASN A 190 0.52 -10.33 24.41
CA ASN A 190 -0.12 -9.79 23.22
C ASN A 190 0.90 -9.18 22.26
N PRO A 191 0.55 -9.06 20.95
CA PRO A 191 1.45 -8.55 19.92
C PRO A 191 1.34 -7.03 19.68
N ILE A 192 0.63 -6.27 20.50
CA ILE A 192 0.28 -4.87 20.20
C ILE A 192 1.53 -4.02 19.93
N GLU A 193 2.55 -4.11 20.75
CA GLU A 193 3.81 -3.39 20.51
C GLU A 193 4.51 -3.84 19.23
N LYS A 194 4.52 -5.14 18.93
CA LYS A 194 5.07 -5.69 17.70
C LYS A 194 4.30 -5.18 16.47
N ASN A 195 2.98 -5.08 16.56
CA ASN A 195 2.14 -4.52 15.50
C ASN A 195 2.43 -3.02 15.27
N ILE A 196 2.65 -2.25 16.34
CA ILE A 196 3.05 -0.84 16.23
C ILE A 196 4.40 -0.72 15.51
N GLN A 197 5.38 -1.54 15.86
CA GLN A 197 6.68 -1.57 15.20
C GLN A 197 6.55 -1.99 13.72
N LEU A 198 5.77 -3.04 13.45
CA LEU A 198 5.48 -3.51 12.10
C LEU A 198 4.85 -2.40 11.25
N GLY A 199 3.81 -1.73 11.76
CA GLY A 199 3.15 -0.64 11.06
C GLY A 199 4.11 0.51 10.74
N ARG A 200 5.01 0.87 11.65
CA ARG A 200 6.07 1.86 11.40
C ARG A 200 7.01 1.43 10.28
N THR A 201 7.47 0.16 10.32
CA THR A 201 8.33 -0.40 9.27
C THR A 201 7.65 -0.39 7.91
N LEU A 202 6.36 -0.69 7.88
CA LEU A 202 5.53 -0.65 6.68
C LEU A 202 5.07 0.77 6.32
N LYS A 203 5.51 1.82 7.03
CA LYS A 203 5.09 3.22 6.83
C LYS A 203 3.56 3.40 6.87
N VAL A 204 2.88 2.72 7.81
CA VAL A 204 1.46 2.95 8.10
C VAL A 204 1.32 4.29 8.79
N ALA A 205 0.92 5.31 8.03
CA ALA A 205 0.84 6.70 8.50
C ALA A 205 -0.49 7.03 9.22
N GLY A 206 -1.48 6.15 9.13
CA GLY A 206 -2.78 6.33 9.75
C GLY A 206 -3.67 5.09 9.64
N THR A 207 -4.78 5.12 10.34
CA THR A 207 -5.76 4.04 10.41
C THR A 207 -7.12 4.44 9.86
N PRO A 208 -7.85 3.53 9.22
CA PRO A 208 -7.40 2.21 8.84
C PRO A 208 -6.42 2.25 7.67
N THR A 209 -5.47 1.33 7.63
CA THR A 209 -4.68 1.04 6.43
C THR A 209 -4.90 -0.41 6.03
N ILE A 210 -5.28 -0.62 4.77
CA ILE A 210 -5.58 -1.93 4.20
C ILE A 210 -4.46 -2.28 3.21
N PHE A 211 -3.96 -3.50 3.27
CA PHE A 211 -3.15 -4.08 2.21
C PHE A 211 -3.93 -5.19 1.54
N LEU A 212 -3.95 -5.17 0.22
CA LEU A 212 -4.58 -6.21 -0.60
C LEU A 212 -3.62 -7.41 -0.78
N LYS A 213 -4.12 -8.49 -1.33
CA LYS A 213 -3.34 -9.72 -1.58
C LYS A 213 -2.09 -9.47 -2.45
N ASP A 214 -2.14 -8.50 -3.36
CA ASP A 214 -1.02 -8.12 -4.23
C ASP A 214 -0.05 -7.11 -3.59
N GLY A 215 -0.28 -6.76 -2.31
CA GLY A 215 0.52 -5.81 -1.56
C GLY A 215 0.13 -4.33 -1.73
N GLN A 216 -0.86 -4.03 -2.59
CA GLN A 216 -1.35 -2.67 -2.76
C GLN A 216 -1.87 -2.09 -1.44
N ARG A 217 -1.50 -0.84 -1.16
CA ARG A 217 -1.90 -0.09 0.03
C ARG A 217 -3.09 0.80 -0.25
N ILE A 218 -4.09 0.73 0.62
CA ILE A 218 -5.26 1.61 0.64
C ILE A 218 -5.31 2.27 2.03
N THR A 219 -5.29 3.59 2.08
CA THR A 219 -5.32 4.35 3.33
C THR A 219 -6.67 5.01 3.53
N GLY A 220 -7.18 4.97 4.77
CA GLY A 220 -8.46 5.55 5.16
C GLY A 220 -9.64 4.60 4.98
N GLY A 221 -10.75 4.96 5.61
CA GLY A 221 -12.02 4.22 5.51
C GLY A 221 -12.54 4.20 4.07
N ARG A 222 -13.18 3.11 3.71
CA ARG A 222 -13.85 2.90 2.42
C ARG A 222 -15.28 2.47 2.69
N ASP A 223 -16.18 2.77 1.76
CA ASP A 223 -17.52 2.17 1.78
C ASP A 223 -17.50 0.75 1.19
N ALA A 224 -18.64 0.06 1.28
CA ALA A 224 -18.73 -1.33 0.87
C ALA A 224 -18.50 -1.51 -0.64
N ASP A 225 -19.02 -0.60 -1.47
CA ASP A 225 -18.88 -0.66 -2.93
C ASP A 225 -17.41 -0.45 -3.35
N GLU A 226 -16.72 0.48 -2.70
CA GLU A 226 -15.28 0.70 -2.89
C GLU A 226 -14.47 -0.56 -2.50
N ILE A 227 -14.78 -1.18 -1.34
CA ILE A 227 -14.11 -2.41 -0.90
C ILE A 227 -14.36 -3.55 -1.89
N GLU A 228 -15.61 -3.76 -2.32
CA GLU A 228 -15.94 -4.78 -3.32
C GLU A 228 -15.20 -4.56 -4.65
N ALA A 229 -15.02 -3.31 -5.07
CA ALA A 229 -14.26 -2.99 -6.26
C ALA A 229 -12.76 -3.32 -6.11
N LEU A 230 -12.19 -3.11 -4.92
CA LEU A 230 -10.78 -3.39 -4.61
C LEU A 230 -10.48 -4.88 -4.45
N LEU A 231 -11.46 -5.68 -4.04
CA LEU A 231 -11.31 -7.11 -3.79
C LEU A 231 -11.57 -7.98 -5.04
N LYS A 232 -11.91 -7.39 -6.16
CA LYS A 232 -12.05 -8.10 -7.45
C LYS A 232 -10.70 -8.48 -8.01
#